data_617af4414a3169b5a98d94328d465dbe
#
_entry.id   617af4414a3169b5a98d94328d465dbe
#
_cell.length_a   1.000
_cell.length_b   1.000
_cell.length_c   1.000
_cell.angle_alpha   90.00
_cell.angle_beta   90.00
_cell.angle_gamma   90.00
#
_symmetry.space_group_name_H-M   'P 1'
#
loop_
_entity.id
_entity.type
_entity.pdbx_description
1 polymer ?
#
loop_
_entity_poly.entity_id
_entity_poly.type
_entity_poly.pdbx_seq_one_letter_code
_entity_poly.pdbx_strand_id
1 'polypeptide(L)'
;KLSNPENFIHSIPHLSFVWGKENVEFLQKRHQALIQNPLFSEMKFSTDLEQLKSWMPLVMQDRSEAEDIAATRMDFGTDVDFGELTKRMLDYLSKQEGVSVHYNHEVKRIKKKEDKTWRLKIKDLNSDEKIKLKSKFVFIGAGGASLLLLQEADIQEAEGYGGFPV
;
A
#
# COMPACT_ATOMS: atom_id res chain seq x y z
N LYS A 1 19.09 -4.16 10.94
CA LYS A 1 18.67 -2.75 11.01
C LYS A 1 18.88 -2.14 9.64
N LEU A 2 17.80 -1.62 9.00
CA LEU A 2 17.95 -0.90 7.73
C LEU A 2 18.71 0.41 8.01
N SER A 3 19.78 0.63 7.28
CA SER A 3 20.58 1.86 7.38
C SER A 3 20.02 2.95 6.47
N ASN A 4 20.25 4.20 6.85
CA ASN A 4 19.93 5.40 6.08
C ASN A 4 18.45 5.47 5.62
N PRO A 5 17.49 5.57 6.56
CA PRO A 5 16.07 5.68 6.22
C PRO A 5 15.75 6.92 5.37
N GLU A 6 16.54 7.98 5.45
CA GLU A 6 16.41 9.19 4.66
C GLU A 6 16.48 8.98 3.15
N ASN A 7 16.96 7.82 2.71
CA ASN A 7 17.01 7.51 1.28
C ASN A 7 15.69 6.97 0.73
N PHE A 8 14.73 6.61 1.58
CA PHE A 8 13.45 6.07 1.16
C PHE A 8 12.25 6.56 1.98
N ILE A 9 12.50 7.38 3.01
CA ILE A 9 11.45 8.02 3.84
C ILE A 9 11.69 9.52 3.83
N HIS A 10 10.69 10.26 3.33
CA HIS A 10 10.75 11.72 3.25
C HIS A 10 9.59 12.32 4.05
N SER A 11 9.88 13.30 4.89
CA SER A 11 8.84 14.06 5.60
C SER A 11 8.20 15.04 4.63
N ILE A 12 6.90 14.92 4.44
CA ILE A 12 6.08 15.84 3.64
C ILE A 12 4.77 16.13 4.36
N PRO A 13 4.14 17.28 4.14
CA PRO A 13 2.79 17.52 4.65
C PRO A 13 1.78 16.56 4.02
N HIS A 14 0.86 16.06 4.83
CA HIS A 14 -0.30 15.32 4.35
C HIS A 14 -1.47 16.28 4.14
N LEU A 15 -2.07 16.24 2.97
CA LEU A 15 -3.21 17.08 2.58
C LEU A 15 -4.41 16.19 2.22
N SER A 16 -5.60 16.54 2.73
CA SER A 16 -6.86 16.01 2.22
C SER A 16 -7.65 17.16 1.62
N PHE A 17 -8.11 17.02 0.40
CA PHE A 17 -8.78 18.03 -0.38
C PHE A 17 -10.16 17.54 -0.82
N VAL A 18 -11.14 18.43 -0.74
CA VAL A 18 -12.50 18.18 -1.20
C VAL A 18 -13.10 19.42 -1.89
N TRP A 19 -14.11 19.19 -2.73
CA TRP A 19 -14.92 20.23 -3.35
C TRP A 19 -16.40 19.88 -3.27
N GLY A 20 -17.24 20.92 -3.36
CA GLY A 20 -18.70 20.84 -3.20
C GLY A 20 -19.13 20.93 -1.75
N LYS A 21 -20.25 21.61 -1.53
CA LYS A 21 -20.75 22.00 -0.21
C LYS A 21 -20.84 20.84 0.78
N GLU A 22 -21.46 19.73 0.38
CA GLU A 22 -21.63 18.57 1.26
C GLU A 22 -20.28 17.95 1.70
N ASN A 23 -19.32 17.90 0.77
CA ASN A 23 -17.99 17.38 1.05
C ASN A 23 -17.20 18.31 1.99
N VAL A 24 -17.34 19.63 1.79
CA VAL A 24 -16.72 20.63 2.69
C VAL A 24 -17.27 20.50 4.10
N GLU A 25 -18.61 20.38 4.26
CA GLU A 25 -19.25 20.15 5.56
C GLU A 25 -18.77 18.82 6.19
N PHE A 26 -18.66 17.77 5.40
CA PHE A 26 -18.13 16.48 5.86
C PHE A 26 -16.68 16.60 6.34
N LEU A 27 -15.81 17.24 5.56
CA LEU A 27 -14.40 17.41 5.92
C LEU A 27 -14.24 18.25 7.19
N GLN A 28 -15.07 19.27 7.37
CA GLN A 28 -15.08 20.10 8.58
C GLN A 28 -15.45 19.28 9.82
N LYS A 29 -16.53 18.48 9.74
CA LYS A 29 -16.95 17.59 10.83
C LYS A 29 -15.87 16.56 11.15
N ARG A 30 -15.27 15.96 10.11
CA ARG A 30 -14.16 15.02 10.27
C ARG A 30 -12.97 15.67 10.97
N HIS A 31 -12.58 16.86 10.57
CA HIS A 31 -11.51 17.63 11.21
C HIS A 31 -11.79 17.85 12.69
N GLN A 32 -12.99 18.34 13.03
CA GLN A 32 -13.40 18.59 14.43
C GLN A 32 -13.33 17.32 15.29
N ALA A 33 -13.67 16.16 14.73
CA ALA A 33 -13.56 14.89 15.44
C ALA A 33 -12.09 14.43 15.60
N LEU A 34 -11.28 14.58 14.54
CA LEU A 34 -9.90 14.12 14.55
C LEU A 34 -8.99 14.91 15.49
N ILE A 35 -9.14 16.23 15.58
CA ILE A 35 -8.31 17.07 16.46
C ILE A 35 -8.51 16.77 17.96
N GLN A 36 -9.54 16.02 18.35
CA GLN A 36 -9.70 15.53 19.72
C GLN A 36 -8.69 14.40 20.05
N ASN A 37 -8.11 13.78 19.03
CA ASN A 37 -7.07 12.79 19.23
C ASN A 37 -5.68 13.47 19.24
N PRO A 38 -4.83 13.22 20.23
CA PRO A 38 -3.50 13.83 20.33
C PRO A 38 -2.64 13.68 19.06
N LEU A 39 -2.81 12.59 18.29
CA LEU A 39 -2.09 12.38 17.03
C LEU A 39 -2.45 13.38 15.93
N PHE A 40 -3.62 14.00 15.99
CA PHE A 40 -4.15 14.92 14.97
C PHE A 40 -4.40 16.33 15.51
N SER A 41 -3.99 16.61 16.76
CA SER A 41 -4.27 17.90 17.41
C SER A 41 -3.73 19.13 16.65
N GLU A 42 -2.67 18.95 15.85
CA GLU A 42 -2.06 20.00 15.04
C GLU A 42 -2.61 20.06 13.60
N MET A 43 -3.62 19.24 13.28
CA MET A 43 -4.24 19.28 11.96
C MET A 43 -4.93 20.61 11.72
N LYS A 44 -4.65 21.23 10.61
CA LYS A 44 -5.24 22.50 10.14
C LYS A 44 -6.39 22.22 9.19
N PHE A 45 -7.40 23.08 9.20
CA PHE A 45 -8.50 23.09 8.24
C PHE A 45 -8.60 24.47 7.64
N SER A 46 -8.87 24.57 6.34
CA SER A 46 -9.10 25.85 5.67
C SER A 46 -10.08 25.72 4.52
N THR A 47 -10.84 26.81 4.32
CA THR A 47 -11.61 27.11 3.11
C THR A 47 -11.10 28.39 2.43
N ASP A 48 -10.08 29.02 3.01
CA ASP A 48 -9.49 30.25 2.47
C ASP A 48 -8.67 29.94 1.22
N LEU A 49 -9.03 30.59 0.09
CA LEU A 49 -8.46 30.31 -1.21
C LEU A 49 -6.96 30.61 -1.29
N GLU A 50 -6.50 31.70 -0.67
CA GLU A 50 -5.08 32.06 -0.69
C GLU A 50 -4.26 31.05 0.11
N GLN A 51 -4.79 30.63 1.24
CA GLN A 51 -4.17 29.57 2.04
C GLN A 51 -4.14 28.24 1.28
N LEU A 52 -5.22 27.87 0.61
CA LEU A 52 -5.29 26.66 -0.21
C LEU A 52 -4.31 26.71 -1.39
N LYS A 53 -4.20 27.85 -2.06
CA LYS A 53 -3.18 28.08 -3.11
C LYS A 53 -1.76 27.91 -2.57
N SER A 54 -1.49 28.38 -1.35
CA SER A 54 -0.17 28.19 -0.72
C SER A 54 0.13 26.75 -0.34
N TRP A 55 -0.89 25.97 0.06
CA TRP A 55 -0.72 24.57 0.45
C TRP A 55 -0.60 23.62 -0.74
N MET A 56 -1.35 23.89 -1.82
CA MET A 56 -1.46 22.97 -2.97
C MET A 56 -1.64 23.73 -4.29
N PRO A 57 -0.61 24.48 -4.73
CA PRO A 57 -0.71 25.39 -5.87
C PRO A 57 -1.16 24.70 -7.17
N LEU A 58 -0.68 23.47 -7.44
CA LEU A 58 -1.06 22.72 -8.64
C LEU A 58 -2.52 22.27 -8.62
N VAL A 59 -3.05 21.91 -7.45
CA VAL A 59 -4.46 21.48 -7.30
C VAL A 59 -5.39 22.69 -7.46
N MET A 60 -4.92 23.88 -7.08
CA MET A 60 -5.70 25.13 -7.13
C MET A 60 -5.57 25.86 -8.46
N GLN A 61 -4.69 25.40 -9.35
CA GLN A 61 -4.54 26.01 -10.67
C GLN A 61 -5.84 25.91 -11.47
N ASP A 62 -6.25 27.01 -12.11
CA ASP A 62 -7.41 27.11 -12.99
C ASP A 62 -8.78 26.79 -12.33
N ARG A 63 -8.85 26.75 -10.99
CA ARG A 63 -10.11 26.57 -10.26
C ARG A 63 -10.86 27.87 -10.11
N SER A 64 -12.19 27.76 -10.19
CA SER A 64 -13.08 28.89 -9.96
C SER A 64 -13.09 29.33 -8.49
N GLU A 65 -13.02 30.63 -8.24
CA GLU A 65 -13.15 31.19 -6.87
C GLU A 65 -14.56 31.00 -6.28
N ALA A 66 -15.55 30.65 -7.11
CA ALA A 66 -16.91 30.38 -6.69
C ALA A 66 -17.14 28.91 -6.24
N GLU A 67 -16.15 28.04 -6.36
CA GLU A 67 -16.27 26.67 -5.86
C GLU A 67 -16.19 26.60 -4.34
N ASP A 68 -17.09 25.83 -3.73
CA ASP A 68 -16.94 25.42 -2.33
C ASP A 68 -15.79 24.42 -2.23
N ILE A 69 -14.69 24.82 -1.63
CA ILE A 69 -13.46 24.04 -1.53
C ILE A 69 -12.97 24.05 -0.09
N ALA A 70 -12.45 22.93 0.38
CA ALA A 70 -11.76 22.85 1.66
C ALA A 70 -10.60 21.87 1.61
N ALA A 71 -9.61 22.08 2.48
CA ALA A 71 -8.58 21.11 2.75
C ALA A 71 -8.25 21.02 4.25
N THR A 72 -7.78 19.84 4.64
CA THR A 72 -7.03 19.69 5.89
C THR A 72 -5.55 19.48 5.58
N ARG A 73 -4.69 19.99 6.46
CA ARG A 73 -3.25 19.85 6.38
C ARG A 73 -2.70 19.34 7.69
N MET A 74 -1.86 18.33 7.60
CA MET A 74 -1.04 17.82 8.71
C MET A 74 0.43 17.94 8.29
N ASP A 75 1.22 18.69 9.06
CA ASP A 75 2.62 18.93 8.70
C ASP A 75 3.51 17.67 8.93
N PHE A 76 3.00 16.68 9.66
CA PHE A 76 3.63 15.39 9.91
C PHE A 76 3.10 14.31 8.95
N GLY A 77 3.48 14.41 7.70
CA GLY A 77 3.24 13.36 6.71
C GLY A 77 4.55 12.64 6.35
N THR A 78 4.43 11.51 5.71
CA THR A 78 5.59 10.73 5.27
C THR A 78 5.34 10.18 3.88
N ASP A 79 6.25 10.47 2.97
CA ASP A 79 6.36 9.81 1.69
C ASP A 79 7.38 8.69 1.78
N VAL A 80 7.04 7.52 1.23
CA VAL A 80 7.90 6.33 1.29
C VAL A 80 8.13 5.80 -0.10
N ASP A 81 9.39 5.75 -0.54
CA ASP A 81 9.79 4.98 -1.69
C ASP A 81 9.74 3.48 -1.36
N PHE A 82 8.59 2.86 -1.62
CA PHE A 82 8.39 1.43 -1.38
C PHE A 82 9.28 0.55 -2.26
N GLY A 83 9.71 1.03 -3.42
CA GLY A 83 10.65 0.33 -4.29
C GLY A 83 12.01 0.18 -3.62
N GLU A 84 12.58 1.30 -3.17
CA GLU A 84 13.86 1.31 -2.47
C GLU A 84 13.78 0.57 -1.12
N LEU A 85 12.70 0.74 -0.36
CA LEU A 85 12.47 -0.01 0.88
C LEU A 85 12.46 -1.51 0.63
N THR A 86 11.68 -1.97 -0.36
CA THR A 86 11.58 -3.40 -0.72
C THR A 86 12.93 -3.96 -1.15
N LYS A 87 13.65 -3.24 -2.01
CA LYS A 87 14.99 -3.61 -2.45
C LYS A 87 15.93 -3.82 -1.26
N ARG A 88 15.97 -2.87 -0.34
CA ARG A 88 16.82 -2.96 0.86
C ARG A 88 16.45 -4.13 1.77
N MET A 89 15.15 -4.39 1.93
CA MET A 89 14.67 -5.53 2.70
C MET A 89 15.12 -6.85 2.05
N LEU A 90 14.98 -6.98 0.74
CA LEU A 90 15.40 -8.18 -0.01
C LEU A 90 16.92 -8.34 0.00
N ASP A 91 17.69 -7.26 -0.18
CA ASP A 91 19.15 -7.27 -0.08
C ASP A 91 19.65 -7.69 1.32
N TYR A 92 18.91 -7.29 2.37
CA TYR A 92 19.20 -7.75 3.72
C TYR A 92 18.88 -9.23 3.89
N LEU A 93 17.70 -9.66 3.46
CA LEU A 93 17.25 -11.05 3.60
C LEU A 93 18.12 -12.02 2.83
N SER A 94 18.54 -11.66 1.61
CA SER A 94 19.40 -12.53 0.77
C SER A 94 20.77 -12.84 1.38
N LYS A 95 21.20 -12.04 2.36
CA LYS A 95 22.46 -12.24 3.10
C LYS A 95 22.29 -13.06 4.38
N GLN A 96 21.05 -13.44 4.73
CA GLN A 96 20.81 -14.23 5.92
C GLN A 96 20.95 -15.73 5.63
N GLU A 97 21.55 -16.45 6.55
CA GLU A 97 21.67 -17.91 6.45
C GLU A 97 20.27 -18.57 6.39
N GLY A 98 20.12 -19.55 5.50
CA GLY A 98 18.86 -20.27 5.31
C GLY A 98 17.78 -19.50 4.53
N VAL A 99 18.07 -18.30 4.03
CA VAL A 99 17.16 -17.51 3.19
C VAL A 99 17.60 -17.57 1.73
N SER A 100 16.63 -17.86 0.83
CA SER A 100 16.82 -17.79 -0.62
C SER A 100 15.77 -16.88 -1.22
N VAL A 101 16.19 -15.94 -2.06
CA VAL A 101 15.31 -15.03 -2.81
C VAL A 101 15.43 -15.36 -4.29
N HIS A 102 14.31 -15.68 -4.91
CA HIS A 102 14.25 -16.04 -6.33
C HIS A 102 13.38 -15.03 -7.08
N TYR A 103 13.97 -14.28 -7.99
CA TYR A 103 13.27 -13.38 -8.90
C TYR A 103 12.83 -14.12 -10.17
N ASN A 104 11.87 -13.56 -10.89
CA ASN A 104 11.33 -14.13 -12.12
C ASN A 104 10.79 -15.56 -11.96
N HIS A 105 10.29 -15.88 -10.77
CA HIS A 105 9.68 -17.16 -10.47
C HIS A 105 8.19 -16.96 -10.17
N GLU A 106 7.34 -17.54 -11.00
CA GLU A 106 5.89 -17.42 -10.87
C GLU A 106 5.30 -18.69 -10.22
N VAL A 107 4.60 -18.51 -9.11
CA VAL A 107 3.84 -19.58 -8.48
C VAL A 107 2.54 -19.80 -9.27
N LYS A 108 2.47 -20.94 -9.98
CA LYS A 108 1.32 -21.32 -10.80
C LYS A 108 0.26 -22.12 -10.04
N ARG A 109 0.64 -22.80 -8.98
CA ARG A 109 -0.28 -23.63 -8.21
C ARG A 109 0.22 -23.86 -6.81
N ILE A 110 -0.71 -23.84 -5.85
CA ILE A 110 -0.48 -24.18 -4.44
C ILE A 110 -1.51 -25.24 -4.07
N LYS A 111 -1.06 -26.37 -3.48
CA LYS A 111 -1.96 -27.41 -2.99
C LYS A 111 -1.52 -27.93 -1.63
N LYS A 112 -2.47 -27.99 -0.70
CA LYS A 112 -2.30 -28.68 0.58
C LYS A 112 -2.32 -30.18 0.36
N LYS A 113 -1.49 -30.92 1.09
CA LYS A 113 -1.39 -32.37 1.06
C LYS A 113 -1.94 -32.98 2.35
N GLU A 114 -2.27 -34.28 2.30
CA GLU A 114 -2.78 -35.03 3.46
C GLU A 114 -1.80 -35.02 4.65
N ASP A 115 -0.50 -34.98 4.36
CA ASP A 115 0.58 -34.86 5.35
C ASP A 115 0.72 -33.43 5.92
N LYS A 116 -0.28 -32.55 5.71
CA LYS A 116 -0.33 -31.15 6.12
C LYS A 116 0.78 -30.27 5.54
N THR A 117 1.53 -30.74 4.56
CA THR A 117 2.49 -29.91 3.81
C THR A 117 1.85 -29.28 2.60
N TRP A 118 2.53 -28.27 2.05
CA TRP A 118 2.15 -27.59 0.83
C TRP A 118 3.04 -28.01 -0.32
N ARG A 119 2.45 -28.19 -1.49
CA ARG A 119 3.18 -28.40 -2.73
C ARG A 119 2.91 -27.25 -3.68
N LEU A 120 3.98 -26.59 -4.10
CA LEU A 120 3.97 -25.50 -5.05
C LEU A 120 4.45 -25.98 -6.41
N LYS A 121 3.80 -25.50 -7.48
CA LYS A 121 4.32 -25.55 -8.84
C LYS A 121 4.75 -24.14 -9.21
N ILE A 122 6.01 -24.00 -9.55
CA ILE A 122 6.64 -22.72 -9.86
C ILE A 122 7.17 -22.80 -11.29
N LYS A 123 7.06 -21.70 -12.02
CA LYS A 123 7.65 -21.52 -13.34
C LYS A 123 8.79 -20.50 -13.22
N ASP A 124 9.99 -20.87 -13.62
CA ASP A 124 11.06 -19.92 -13.87
C ASP A 124 10.77 -19.20 -15.20
N LEU A 125 10.59 -17.89 -15.16
CA LEU A 125 10.24 -17.08 -16.33
C LEU A 125 11.46 -16.81 -17.23
N ASN A 126 12.69 -17.09 -16.79
CA ASN A 126 13.88 -16.95 -17.61
C ASN A 126 14.14 -18.19 -18.47
N SER A 127 13.94 -19.37 -17.90
CA SER A 127 14.25 -20.67 -18.53
C SER A 127 13.03 -21.48 -18.97
N ASP A 128 11.81 -21.03 -18.63
CA ASP A 128 10.56 -21.79 -18.75
C ASP A 128 10.52 -23.10 -17.97
N GLU A 129 11.50 -23.36 -17.11
CA GLU A 129 11.58 -24.56 -16.29
C GLU A 129 10.43 -24.60 -15.26
N LYS A 130 9.93 -25.83 -15.03
CA LYS A 130 8.88 -26.10 -14.03
C LYS A 130 9.48 -26.72 -12.79
N ILE A 131 9.44 -25.99 -11.70
CA ILE A 131 9.98 -26.38 -10.40
C ILE A 131 8.84 -26.86 -9.49
N LYS A 132 9.07 -27.93 -8.72
CA LYS A 132 8.18 -28.40 -7.68
C LYS A 132 8.84 -28.20 -6.32
N LEU A 133 8.17 -27.45 -5.45
CA LEU A 133 8.64 -27.18 -4.09
C LEU A 133 7.67 -27.79 -3.06
N LYS A 134 8.19 -28.37 -2.00
CA LYS A 134 7.43 -28.82 -0.82
C LYS A 134 7.77 -27.90 0.36
N SER A 135 6.75 -27.42 1.07
CA SER A 135 6.92 -26.53 2.23
C SER A 135 5.98 -26.94 3.36
N LYS A 136 6.39 -26.68 4.59
CA LYS A 136 5.52 -26.82 5.77
C LYS A 136 4.56 -25.65 5.94
N PHE A 137 4.93 -24.48 5.43
CA PHE A 137 4.16 -23.25 5.53
C PHE A 137 4.31 -22.43 4.24
N VAL A 138 3.26 -21.71 3.85
CA VAL A 138 3.26 -20.77 2.72
C VAL A 138 2.62 -19.47 3.17
N PHE A 139 3.31 -18.38 2.99
CA PHE A 139 2.77 -17.02 3.11
C PHE A 139 2.51 -16.47 1.71
N ILE A 140 1.31 -15.96 1.47
CA ILE A 140 0.92 -15.35 0.20
C ILE A 140 0.90 -13.83 0.38
N GLY A 141 1.88 -13.16 -0.18
CA GLY A 141 2.01 -11.69 -0.17
C GLY A 141 1.93 -11.11 -1.59
N ALA A 142 0.99 -11.60 -2.42
CA ALA A 142 0.92 -11.32 -3.85
C ALA A 142 0.02 -10.12 -4.21
N GLY A 143 -0.29 -9.24 -3.23
CA GLY A 143 -1.13 -8.06 -3.48
C GLY A 143 -2.49 -8.46 -4.11
N GLY A 144 -2.87 -7.85 -5.23
CA GLY A 144 -4.13 -8.14 -5.93
C GLY A 144 -4.27 -9.59 -6.42
N ALA A 145 -3.16 -10.30 -6.67
CA ALA A 145 -3.18 -11.71 -7.08
C ALA A 145 -3.35 -12.69 -5.91
N SER A 146 -3.34 -12.22 -4.66
CA SER A 146 -3.46 -13.10 -3.48
C SER A 146 -4.76 -13.90 -3.47
N LEU A 147 -5.87 -13.30 -3.87
CA LEU A 147 -7.17 -13.98 -3.90
C LEU A 147 -7.17 -15.17 -4.85
N LEU A 148 -6.62 -15.02 -6.04
CA LEU A 148 -6.51 -16.11 -7.03
C LEU A 148 -5.66 -17.28 -6.48
N LEU A 149 -4.56 -16.97 -5.81
CA LEU A 149 -3.69 -18.00 -5.21
C LEU A 149 -4.35 -18.70 -4.02
N LEU A 150 -5.17 -18.00 -3.24
CA LEU A 150 -5.96 -18.60 -2.15
C LEU A 150 -7.02 -19.56 -2.70
N GLN A 151 -7.73 -19.17 -3.77
CA GLN A 151 -8.71 -20.02 -4.46
C GLN A 151 -8.03 -21.25 -5.09
N GLU A 152 -6.87 -21.09 -5.74
CA GLU A 152 -6.06 -22.21 -6.25
C GLU A 152 -5.55 -23.14 -5.14
N ALA A 153 -5.45 -22.64 -3.92
CA ALA A 153 -5.05 -23.40 -2.73
C ALA A 153 -6.21 -24.13 -2.04
N ASP A 154 -7.42 -24.04 -2.60
CA ASP A 154 -8.66 -24.61 -2.07
C ASP A 154 -8.97 -24.06 -0.65
N ILE A 155 -8.76 -22.75 -0.43
CA ILE A 155 -9.10 -22.05 0.83
C ILE A 155 -10.55 -21.60 0.75
N GLN A 156 -11.42 -22.26 1.54
CA GLN A 156 -12.88 -22.06 1.50
C GLN A 156 -13.31 -20.61 1.76
N GLU A 157 -12.60 -19.92 2.63
CA GLU A 157 -12.90 -18.51 2.95
C GLU A 157 -12.63 -17.56 1.78
N ALA A 158 -11.93 -18.01 0.75
CA ALA A 158 -11.68 -17.25 -0.47
C ALA A 158 -12.64 -17.58 -1.62
N GLU A 159 -13.52 -18.56 -1.44
CA GLU A 159 -14.49 -18.97 -2.46
C GLU A 159 -15.59 -17.91 -2.64
N GLY A 160 -16.08 -17.75 -3.87
CA GLY A 160 -17.21 -16.86 -4.20
C GLY A 160 -16.86 -15.37 -4.27
N TYR A 161 -15.63 -14.96 -4.04
CA TYR A 161 -15.20 -13.58 -4.22
C TYR A 161 -14.63 -13.37 -5.62
N GLY A 162 -15.03 -12.26 -6.27
CA GLY A 162 -14.39 -11.78 -7.49
C GLY A 162 -13.02 -11.17 -7.18
N GLY A 163 -12.02 -11.48 -8.00
CA GLY A 163 -10.72 -10.80 -7.92
C GLY A 163 -10.83 -9.34 -8.34
N PHE A 164 -9.98 -8.48 -7.81
CA PHE A 164 -9.78 -7.16 -8.40
C PHE A 164 -9.18 -7.34 -9.80
N PRO A 165 -9.67 -6.60 -10.80
CA PRO A 165 -8.98 -6.54 -12.09
C PRO A 165 -7.57 -5.99 -11.88
N VAL A 166 -6.60 -6.73 -12.37
CA VAL A 166 -5.18 -6.35 -12.33
C VAL A 166 -4.84 -5.63 -13.62
#